data_3b0965195319b9242637562b33b477f7
#
_entry.id   3b0965195319b9242637562b33b477f7
#
_cell.length_a   1.000
_cell.length_b   1.000
_cell.length_c   1.000
_cell.angle_alpha   90.00
_cell.angle_beta   90.00
_cell.angle_gamma   90.00
#
_symmetry.space_group_name_H-M   'P 1'
#
loop_
_entity.id
_entity.type
_entity.pdbx_description
1 polymer ?
#
loop_
_entity_poly.entity_id
_entity_poly.type
_entity_poly.pdbx_seq_one_letter_code
_entity_poly.pdbx_strand_id
1 'polypeptide(L)'
;MGRNACLLGHRTLYYSMNRFIEALAAARLDGTYLRWINVIAKTPLLIIDDFGLQPLNHDMRLTLLQILEDRFAKGATIVTSQLPVNKWYEYIAEPTMADAICDRLTSNAHKIELKGESLRKKNKN
;
A
#
# COMPACT_ATOMS: atom_id res chain seq x y z
N MET A 1 -9.43 -10.10 -8.89
CA MET A 1 -8.55 -9.57 -7.96
C MET A 1 -7.77 -10.54 -7.14
N GLY A 2 -7.92 -10.55 -5.83
CA GLY A 2 -7.10 -11.39 -5.01
C GLY A 2 -7.13 -12.84 -5.38
N ARG A 3 -8.25 -13.32 -5.82
CA ARG A 3 -8.32 -14.74 -6.13
C ARG A 3 -7.56 -15.13 -7.38
N ASN A 4 -7.22 -14.14 -8.21
CA ASN A 4 -6.43 -14.46 -9.39
C ASN A 4 -5.05 -14.95 -9.04
N ALA A 5 -4.47 -14.42 -7.99
CA ALA A 5 -3.16 -14.86 -7.58
C ALA A 5 -3.19 -16.27 -7.01
N CYS A 6 -4.33 -16.68 -6.51
CA CYS A 6 -4.45 -18.04 -6.01
C CYS A 6 -4.25 -19.06 -7.11
N LEU A 7 -4.54 -18.68 -8.33
CA LEU A 7 -4.33 -19.57 -9.46
C LEU A 7 -2.84 -19.88 -9.66
N LEU A 8 -1.99 -19.01 -9.17
CA LEU A 8 -0.57 -19.21 -9.27
C LEU A 8 0.02 -19.85 -8.02
N GLY A 9 -0.85 -20.27 -7.11
CA GLY A 9 -0.39 -20.91 -5.89
C GLY A 9 0.01 -19.96 -4.80
N HIS A 10 -0.31 -18.68 -4.94
CA HIS A 10 0.04 -17.68 -3.96
C HIS A 10 -1.20 -16.97 -3.48
N ARG A 11 -1.23 -16.66 -2.18
CA ARG A 11 -2.31 -15.87 -1.65
C ARG A 11 -2.07 -14.41 -1.91
N THR A 12 -3.13 -13.70 -2.20
CA THR A 12 -3.09 -12.28 -2.49
C THR A 12 -4.11 -11.55 -1.64
N LEU A 13 -3.70 -10.42 -1.09
CA LEU A 13 -4.61 -9.49 -0.47
C LEU A 13 -4.67 -8.25 -1.35
N TYR A 14 -5.88 -7.83 -1.65
CA TYR A 14 -6.10 -6.64 -2.46
C TYR A 14 -6.90 -5.63 -1.65
N TYR A 15 -6.37 -4.42 -1.56
CA TYR A 15 -7.08 -3.31 -0.95
C TYR A 15 -7.00 -2.10 -1.85
N SER A 16 -8.15 -1.51 -2.16
CA SER A 16 -8.12 -0.12 -2.60
C SER A 16 -7.87 0.71 -1.35
N MET A 17 -7.46 1.96 -1.52
CA MET A 17 -7.24 2.80 -0.34
C MET A 17 -8.50 2.95 0.49
N ASN A 18 -9.66 3.08 -0.16
CA ASN A 18 -10.93 3.12 0.57
C ASN A 18 -11.11 1.92 1.46
N ARG A 19 -10.92 0.74 0.88
CA ARG A 19 -11.11 -0.51 1.62
C ARG A 19 -10.07 -0.67 2.70
N PHE A 20 -8.86 -0.23 2.43
CA PHE A 20 -7.81 -0.31 3.42
C PHE A 20 -8.16 0.52 4.65
N ILE A 21 -8.64 1.74 4.41
CA ILE A 21 -9.03 2.64 5.50
C ILE A 21 -10.19 2.06 6.29
N GLU A 22 -11.18 1.51 5.59
CA GLU A 22 -12.31 0.88 6.25
C GLU A 22 -11.88 -0.32 7.09
N ALA A 23 -11.00 -1.14 6.53
CA ALA A 23 -10.53 -2.32 7.24
C ALA A 23 -9.75 -1.95 8.49
N LEU A 24 -8.93 -0.91 8.40
CA LEU A 24 -8.19 -0.42 9.55
C LEU A 24 -9.14 0.05 10.64
N ALA A 25 -10.14 0.84 10.27
CA ALA A 25 -11.10 1.33 11.24
C ALA A 25 -11.86 0.19 11.90
N ALA A 26 -12.28 -0.79 11.11
CA ALA A 26 -12.99 -1.94 11.65
C ALA A 26 -12.10 -2.75 12.60
N ALA A 27 -10.85 -2.94 12.25
CA ALA A 27 -9.93 -3.68 13.11
C ALA A 27 -9.69 -2.97 14.43
N ARG A 28 -9.64 -1.63 14.39
CA ARG A 28 -9.49 -0.86 15.61
C ARG A 28 -10.70 -1.01 16.51
N LEU A 29 -11.89 -0.93 15.92
CA LEU A 29 -13.13 -1.05 16.68
C LEU A 29 -13.31 -2.45 17.26
N ASP A 30 -12.95 -3.47 16.51
CA ASP A 30 -13.15 -4.85 16.93
C ASP A 30 -12.07 -5.35 17.86
N GLY A 31 -10.99 -4.60 18.03
CA GLY A 31 -9.87 -5.07 18.81
C GLY A 31 -9.06 -6.15 18.09
N THR A 32 -9.17 -6.24 16.78
CA THR A 32 -8.47 -7.26 16.01
C THR A 32 -7.30 -6.69 15.21
N TYR A 33 -6.85 -5.51 15.57
CA TYR A 33 -5.82 -4.82 14.80
C TYR A 33 -4.55 -5.65 14.63
N LEU A 34 -4.05 -6.24 15.72
CA LEU A 34 -2.81 -7.01 15.64
C LEU A 34 -2.96 -8.24 14.76
N ARG A 35 -4.10 -8.89 14.83
CA ARG A 35 -4.35 -10.04 13.96
C ARG A 35 -4.41 -9.61 12.50
N TRP A 36 -5.09 -8.51 12.25
CA TRP A 36 -5.23 -7.97 10.90
C TRP A 36 -3.87 -7.62 10.31
N ILE A 37 -3.04 -6.93 11.07
CA ILE A 37 -1.70 -6.55 10.64
C ILE A 37 -0.86 -7.81 10.36
N ASN A 38 -1.00 -8.81 11.23
CA ASN A 38 -0.23 -10.01 11.08
C ASN A 38 -0.59 -10.79 9.82
N VAL A 39 -1.88 -10.82 9.50
CA VAL A 39 -2.33 -11.47 8.26
C VAL A 39 -1.74 -10.77 7.05
N ILE A 40 -1.77 -9.44 7.06
CA ILE A 40 -1.21 -8.68 5.96
C ILE A 40 0.30 -8.93 5.83
N ALA A 41 0.99 -8.94 6.97
CA ALA A 41 2.44 -9.12 6.96
C ALA A 41 2.85 -10.48 6.38
N LYS A 42 2.02 -11.48 6.58
CA LYS A 42 2.35 -12.83 6.14
C LYS A 42 1.84 -13.18 4.76
N THR A 43 1.08 -12.32 4.14
CA THR A 43 0.52 -12.61 2.84
C THR A 43 1.59 -12.47 1.76
N PRO A 44 1.75 -13.43 0.88
CA PRO A 44 2.81 -13.37 -0.14
C PRO A 44 2.70 -12.17 -1.07
N LEU A 45 1.48 -11.77 -1.43
CA LEU A 45 1.32 -10.63 -2.35
C LEU A 45 0.27 -9.68 -1.79
N LEU A 46 0.65 -8.44 -1.64
CA LEU A 46 -0.24 -7.38 -1.19
C LEU A 46 -0.36 -6.35 -2.29
N ILE A 47 -1.59 -6.01 -2.64
CA ILE A 47 -1.85 -4.98 -3.63
C ILE A 47 -2.61 -3.85 -2.96
N ILE A 48 -2.07 -2.64 -3.03
CA ILE A 48 -2.75 -1.43 -2.57
C ILE A 48 -3.01 -0.58 -3.79
N ASP A 49 -4.29 -0.38 -4.06
CA ASP A 49 -4.73 0.31 -5.27
C ASP A 49 -5.21 1.71 -4.91
N ASP A 50 -5.02 2.64 -5.84
CA ASP A 50 -5.48 4.02 -5.68
C ASP A 50 -4.82 4.75 -4.51
N PHE A 51 -3.55 4.47 -4.31
CA PHE A 51 -2.77 5.19 -3.30
C PHE A 51 -2.77 6.67 -3.68
N GLY A 52 -3.08 7.51 -2.73
CA GLY A 52 -3.17 8.95 -2.99
C GLY A 52 -4.58 9.46 -3.17
N LEU A 53 -5.55 8.55 -3.22
CA LEU A 53 -6.94 8.94 -3.46
C LEU A 53 -7.56 9.63 -2.26
N GLN A 54 -7.21 9.19 -1.07
CA GLN A 54 -7.80 9.74 0.14
C GLN A 54 -6.73 10.25 1.07
N PRO A 55 -7.02 11.31 1.82
CA PRO A 55 -6.02 11.84 2.77
C PRO A 55 -5.66 10.81 3.82
N LEU A 56 -4.43 10.88 4.29
CA LEU A 56 -3.95 10.00 5.34
C LEU A 56 -3.96 10.73 6.67
N ASN A 57 -4.47 10.08 7.71
CA ASN A 57 -4.30 10.60 9.04
C ASN A 57 -3.10 9.89 9.69
N HIS A 58 -2.81 10.27 10.93
CA HIS A 58 -1.64 9.74 11.62
C HIS A 58 -1.69 8.22 11.78
N ASP A 59 -2.84 7.68 12.15
CA ASP A 59 -3.00 6.26 12.35
C ASP A 59 -2.76 5.48 11.05
N MET A 60 -3.24 6.02 9.94
CA MET A 60 -3.03 5.38 8.65
C MET A 60 -1.56 5.38 8.26
N ARG A 61 -0.85 6.47 8.54
CA ARG A 61 0.58 6.54 8.25
C ARG A 61 1.35 5.51 9.05
N LEU A 62 1.05 5.41 10.34
CA LEU A 62 1.71 4.44 11.20
C LEU A 62 1.44 3.02 10.73
N THR A 63 0.19 2.76 10.36
CA THR A 63 -0.18 1.43 9.91
C THR A 63 0.51 1.07 8.60
N LEU A 64 0.56 2.00 7.67
CA LEU A 64 1.27 1.75 6.41
C LEU A 64 2.73 1.46 6.65
N LEU A 65 3.37 2.26 7.48
CA LEU A 65 4.78 2.05 7.77
C LEU A 65 5.00 0.69 8.43
N GLN A 66 4.14 0.33 9.36
CA GLN A 66 4.24 -0.95 10.04
C GLN A 66 4.13 -2.10 9.04
N ILE A 67 3.17 -2.01 8.15
CA ILE A 67 2.97 -3.04 7.13
C ILE A 67 4.20 -3.17 6.24
N LEU A 68 4.72 -2.04 5.78
CA LEU A 68 5.87 -2.07 4.90
C LEU A 68 7.11 -2.61 5.60
N GLU A 69 7.28 -2.28 6.87
CA GLU A 69 8.39 -2.79 7.64
C GLU A 69 8.27 -4.30 7.86
N ASP A 70 7.07 -4.74 8.21
CA ASP A 70 6.85 -6.16 8.45
C ASP A 70 7.03 -6.99 7.19
N ARG A 71 6.74 -6.40 6.05
CA ARG A 71 6.84 -7.12 4.77
C ARG A 71 8.21 -6.99 4.13
N PHE A 72 9.09 -6.22 4.70
CA PHE A 72 10.40 -6.00 4.12
C PHE A 72 11.11 -7.32 3.88
N ALA A 73 11.50 -7.58 2.63
CA ALA A 73 12.22 -8.77 2.22
C ALA A 73 11.45 -10.07 2.45
N LYS A 74 10.15 -9.99 2.68
CA LYS A 74 9.36 -11.19 2.94
C LYS A 74 8.29 -11.46 1.91
N GLY A 75 7.73 -10.42 1.33
CA GLY A 75 6.67 -10.60 0.37
C GLY A 75 6.68 -9.50 -0.65
N ALA A 76 5.90 -9.68 -1.70
CA ALA A 76 5.80 -8.68 -2.76
C ALA A 76 4.67 -7.72 -2.47
N THR A 77 4.91 -6.44 -2.70
CA THR A 77 3.90 -5.42 -2.52
C THR A 77 3.80 -4.60 -3.80
N ILE A 78 2.59 -4.45 -4.28
CA ILE A 78 2.31 -3.64 -5.46
C ILE A 78 1.45 -2.46 -5.03
N VAL A 79 1.89 -1.26 -5.36
CA VAL A 79 1.13 -0.06 -5.06
C VAL A 79 0.84 0.63 -6.38
N THR A 80 -0.43 0.90 -6.63
CA THR A 80 -0.83 1.63 -7.83
C THR A 80 -1.38 2.97 -7.42
N SER A 81 -1.20 3.96 -8.28
CA SER A 81 -1.61 5.32 -7.94
C SER A 81 -1.74 6.14 -9.19
N GLN A 82 -2.71 7.05 -9.18
CA GLN A 82 -2.78 8.06 -10.23
C GLN A 82 -1.94 9.27 -9.87
N LEU A 83 -1.44 9.28 -8.66
CA LEU A 83 -0.59 10.37 -8.19
C LEU A 83 0.85 10.04 -8.56
N PRO A 84 1.59 10.94 -9.21
CA PRO A 84 2.98 10.67 -9.54
C PRO A 84 3.82 10.42 -8.27
N VAL A 85 4.81 9.58 -8.39
CA VAL A 85 5.63 9.21 -7.25
C VAL A 85 6.25 10.45 -6.59
N ASN A 86 6.63 11.44 -7.38
CA ASN A 86 7.23 12.63 -6.80
C ASN A 86 6.25 13.47 -5.97
N LYS A 87 4.95 13.12 -6.01
CA LYS A 87 3.95 13.79 -5.18
C LYS A 87 3.60 12.97 -3.95
N TRP A 88 4.10 11.76 -3.85
CA TRP A 88 3.76 10.91 -2.73
C TRP A 88 4.25 11.46 -1.40
N TYR A 89 5.40 12.11 -1.42
CA TYR A 89 5.96 12.70 -0.22
C TYR A 89 4.99 13.75 0.36
N GLU A 90 4.48 14.62 -0.51
CA GLU A 90 3.52 15.63 -0.10
C GLU A 90 2.21 15.03 0.37
N TYR A 91 1.80 13.98 -0.30
CA TYR A 91 0.56 13.31 0.05
C TYR A 91 0.64 12.70 1.45
N ILE A 92 1.75 12.07 1.76
CA ILE A 92 1.93 11.48 3.09
C ILE A 92 2.03 12.57 4.14
N ALA A 93 2.61 13.69 3.80
CA ALA A 93 2.59 14.95 4.53
C ALA A 93 3.51 15.05 5.73
N GLU A 94 3.61 14.02 6.54
CA GLU A 94 4.44 14.10 7.73
C GLU A 94 5.88 13.72 7.34
N PRO A 95 6.85 14.66 7.43
CA PRO A 95 8.16 14.46 6.79
C PRO A 95 8.91 13.20 7.19
N THR A 96 8.95 12.91 8.48
CA THR A 96 9.69 11.73 8.94
C THR A 96 9.06 10.45 8.42
N MET A 97 7.74 10.37 8.50
CA MET A 97 7.04 9.19 8.03
C MET A 97 7.02 9.12 6.52
N ALA A 98 6.96 10.27 5.87
CA ALA A 98 7.01 10.29 4.41
C ALA A 98 8.34 9.74 3.91
N ASP A 99 9.44 10.14 4.55
CA ASP A 99 10.75 9.60 4.20
C ASP A 99 10.78 8.09 4.36
N ALA A 100 10.30 7.61 5.50
CA ALA A 100 10.35 6.19 5.80
C ALA A 100 9.47 5.38 4.86
N ILE A 101 8.27 5.85 4.63
CA ILE A 101 7.32 5.13 3.77
C ILE A 101 7.80 5.13 2.34
N CYS A 102 8.22 6.27 1.82
CA CYS A 102 8.69 6.35 0.45
C CYS A 102 9.94 5.50 0.25
N ASP A 103 10.82 5.49 1.22
CA ASP A 103 12.01 4.68 1.14
C ASP A 103 11.65 3.20 1.02
N ARG A 104 10.72 2.75 1.85
CA ARG A 104 10.31 1.36 1.81
C ARG A 104 9.64 1.01 0.50
N LEU A 105 8.83 1.92 -0.03
CA LEU A 105 8.14 1.65 -1.28
C LEU A 105 9.08 1.59 -2.47
N THR A 106 10.13 2.39 -2.46
CA THR A 106 10.96 2.52 -3.65
C THR A 106 12.24 1.72 -3.61
N SER A 107 12.72 1.32 -2.44
CA SER A 107 14.03 0.67 -2.38
C SER A 107 13.99 -0.80 -2.01
N ASN A 108 12.85 -1.37 -1.73
CA ASN A 108 12.82 -2.75 -1.23
C ASN A 108 12.16 -3.72 -2.19
N ALA A 109 12.40 -3.52 -3.46
CA ALA A 109 11.88 -4.42 -4.49
C ALA A 109 10.36 -4.44 -4.56
N HIS A 110 9.73 -3.45 -4.01
CA HIS A 110 8.28 -3.30 -4.18
C HIS A 110 8.00 -2.85 -5.58
N LYS A 111 6.94 -3.36 -6.14
CA LYS A 111 6.53 -2.93 -7.46
C LYS A 111 5.58 -1.77 -7.33
N ILE A 112 5.86 -0.71 -8.09
CA ILE A 112 5.07 0.49 -8.07
C ILE A 112 4.60 0.76 -9.48
N GLU A 113 3.30 0.89 -9.63
CA GLU A 113 2.72 1.19 -10.93
C GLU A 113 1.93 2.46 -10.85
N LEU A 114 2.15 3.32 -11.82
CA LEU A 114 1.38 4.54 -11.94
C LEU A 114 0.29 4.32 -12.95
N LYS A 115 -0.87 4.85 -12.67
CA LYS A 115 -2.02 4.73 -13.54
C LYS A 115 -2.53 6.09 -13.95
N GLY A 116 -3.42 6.09 -14.91
CA GLY A 116 -4.11 7.29 -15.33
C GLY A 116 -3.20 8.22 -16.07
N GLU A 117 -3.19 9.44 -15.61
CA GLU A 117 -2.54 10.52 -16.33
C GLU A 117 -1.08 10.24 -16.66
N SER A 118 -0.32 9.76 -15.68
CA SER A 118 1.10 9.54 -15.89
C SER A 118 1.38 8.55 -16.98
N LEU A 119 0.68 7.45 -16.97
CA LEU A 119 0.88 6.42 -17.99
C LEU A 119 0.43 6.91 -19.34
N ARG A 120 -0.67 7.64 -19.38
CA ARG A 120 -1.15 8.16 -20.65
C ARG A 120 -0.19 9.12 -21.27
N LYS A 121 0.41 9.97 -20.48
CA LYS A 121 1.39 10.90 -21.00
C LYS A 121 2.58 10.19 -21.59
N LYS A 122 3.04 9.15 -20.90
CA LYS A 122 4.14 8.37 -21.41
C LYS A 122 3.81 7.74 -22.74
N ASN A 123 2.62 7.22 -22.83
CA ASN A 123 2.22 6.52 -24.05
C ASN A 123 2.07 7.45 -25.24
N LYS A 124 1.72 8.69 -24.97
CA LYS A 124 1.58 9.63 -26.06
C LYS A 124 2.88 10.11 -26.63
N ASN A 125 3.90 10.02 -25.85
CA ASN A 125 5.21 10.42 -26.30
C ASN A 125 5.96 9.27 -26.89
#